data_886c0ccacc22d506a65cf651181fbae0
#
_entry.id   886c0ccacc22d506a65cf651181fbae0
#
_cell.length_a   1.000
_cell.length_b   1.000
_cell.length_c   1.000
_cell.angle_alpha   90.00
_cell.angle_beta   90.00
_cell.angle_gamma   90.00
#
_symmetry.space_group_name_H-M   'P 1'
#
loop_
_entity.id
_entity.type
_entity.pdbx_description
1 polymer ?
#
loop_
_entity_poly.entity_id
_entity_poly.type
_entity_poly.pdbx_seq_one_letter_code
_entity_poly.pdbx_strand_id
1 'polypeptide(L)'
;MSKKNNRREALIYHAKPQPGKIKIVPTKPYATQRDLALAYSPGVAEPCLEIEKDKENVYRYTSKGNLVAIISNGTAVLGLGDIGPEASKPVMEGKALLFKIFSDIDGVDIEVDTKDVDKFVETVKMIAPTFGGINLEDISAPAAFEIERRLKEELDIPVMHDDQHGTAIISAAALLNALEIAGKKIEEVKIVVSGAGAAAVSCTRLYKAFGASSKNIVMLDSKGVIRSDRDNLTKEKQEFASDRKIDTLEEAMKDADVFIGLSIANIVSPDMLTSMAENPIVFAMANPDPEIAYDLAVKTRKDIIMATGRSDHPNQVNNVLGFPFIFRGALDVRSTGINEAMKMAAVRALAKLGQEPVPEQVNIAYGETRLAFGQDYIIPKPFDPRLIAEIPLAVAKAAMESGLAKEPIEDWDRYREELLKRSGNDNKVVRLLHNRAKMSPKKIIFAEADQLDVLKAAQIAMEEGIAYPILLGKKETILKLKEELEFDAEVPILDPKSSELKDKKLQYAKRYWENRKRNGVTLYNAKSKMRERNYFGPMMVLEGDADGMISGYARPYPTVLKPVFEVIGRASNVKKVAAVNIMITDRGPLFVADTSINVEPNAEELADIALIITAIRVFFCTQK
;
A
#
# COMPACT_ATOMS: atom_id res chain seq x y z
N MET A 1 7.32 13.58 -10.66
CA MET A 1 6.45 14.70 -10.15
C MET A 1 7.28 15.78 -9.47
N SER A 2 6.93 17.07 -9.61
CA SER A 2 7.64 18.12 -8.86
C SER A 2 7.31 18.03 -7.36
N LYS A 3 8.27 18.40 -6.48
CA LYS A 3 8.04 18.40 -5.01
C LYS A 3 6.79 19.21 -4.59
N LYS A 4 6.40 20.21 -5.38
CA LYS A 4 5.23 21.07 -5.13
C LYS A 4 3.91 20.38 -5.44
N ASN A 5 3.84 19.57 -6.51
CA ASN A 5 2.66 18.76 -6.86
C ASN A 5 2.40 17.66 -5.82
N ASN A 6 3.44 16.93 -5.42
CA ASN A 6 3.31 15.89 -4.37
C ASN A 6 2.78 16.47 -3.05
N ARG A 7 3.20 17.68 -2.67
CA ARG A 7 2.68 18.35 -1.46
C ARG A 7 1.18 18.65 -1.58
N ARG A 8 0.73 19.21 -2.71
CA ARG A 8 -0.68 19.57 -2.93
C ARG A 8 -1.57 18.33 -2.92
N GLU A 9 -1.17 17.27 -3.62
CA GLU A 9 -1.90 16.00 -3.66
C GLU A 9 -2.01 15.36 -2.29
N ALA A 10 -0.91 15.30 -1.53
CA ALA A 10 -0.93 14.77 -0.18
C ALA A 10 -1.92 15.53 0.72
N LEU A 11 -1.93 16.87 0.67
CA LEU A 11 -2.87 17.69 1.45
C LEU A 11 -4.32 17.46 1.02
N ILE A 12 -4.60 17.34 -0.29
CA ILE A 12 -5.93 17.04 -0.81
C ILE A 12 -6.38 15.65 -0.37
N TYR A 13 -5.51 14.64 -0.46
CA TYR A 13 -5.80 13.27 -0.04
C TYR A 13 -6.23 13.19 1.43
N HIS A 14 -5.57 13.96 2.31
CA HIS A 14 -5.90 13.97 3.75
C HIS A 14 -7.15 14.79 4.09
N ALA A 15 -7.50 15.77 3.25
CA ALA A 15 -8.63 16.67 3.51
C ALA A 15 -9.93 16.26 2.83
N LYS A 16 -9.91 15.49 1.74
CA LYS A 16 -11.08 15.18 0.91
C LYS A 16 -11.23 13.68 0.63
N PRO A 17 -12.49 13.16 0.39
CA PRO A 17 -13.78 13.88 0.51
C PRO A 17 -14.17 14.23 1.94
N GLN A 18 -13.59 13.55 2.95
CA GLN A 18 -13.70 13.81 4.38
C GLN A 18 -12.30 13.87 4.98
N PRO A 19 -12.05 14.73 5.99
CA PRO A 19 -10.78 14.73 6.69
C PRO A 19 -10.50 13.39 7.38
N GLY A 20 -9.21 13.01 7.42
CA GLY A 20 -8.75 11.77 8.05
C GLY A 20 -8.82 10.54 7.12
N LYS A 21 -8.28 9.41 7.60
CA LYS A 21 -8.15 8.15 6.84
C LYS A 21 -9.00 7.02 7.39
N ILE A 22 -9.56 7.17 8.59
CA ILE A 22 -10.33 6.15 9.29
C ILE A 22 -11.73 6.65 9.61
N LYS A 23 -12.69 5.74 9.69
CA LYS A 23 -14.03 6.00 10.19
C LYS A 23 -14.55 4.78 10.94
N ILE A 24 -15.46 5.00 11.89
CA ILE A 24 -16.14 3.94 12.63
C ILE A 24 -17.41 3.54 11.87
N VAL A 25 -17.59 2.24 11.67
CA VAL A 25 -18.76 1.66 10.98
C VAL A 25 -19.39 0.61 11.88
N PRO A 26 -20.72 0.64 12.09
CA PRO A 26 -21.42 -0.40 12.85
C PRO A 26 -21.28 -1.77 12.21
N THR A 27 -21.04 -2.81 13.03
CA THR A 27 -20.97 -4.22 12.60
C THR A 27 -22.30 -4.97 12.79
N LYS A 28 -23.28 -4.37 13.46
CA LYS A 28 -24.58 -4.94 13.77
C LYS A 28 -25.69 -4.18 13.07
N PRO A 29 -26.84 -4.83 12.77
CA PRO A 29 -28.04 -4.11 12.29
C PRO A 29 -28.49 -3.05 13.30
N TYR A 30 -28.99 -1.92 12.79
CA TYR A 30 -29.47 -0.79 13.60
C TYR A 30 -30.71 -0.11 13.02
N ALA A 31 -31.43 -0.82 12.13
CA ALA A 31 -32.57 -0.25 11.42
C ALA A 31 -33.90 -0.33 12.19
N THR A 32 -34.01 -1.23 13.17
CA THR A 32 -35.26 -1.46 13.91
C THR A 32 -35.13 -1.13 15.38
N GLN A 33 -36.27 -0.85 16.03
CA GLN A 33 -36.32 -0.63 17.48
C GLN A 33 -35.82 -1.87 18.26
N ARG A 34 -36.04 -3.06 17.73
CA ARG A 34 -35.50 -4.29 18.30
C ARG A 34 -33.98 -4.34 18.24
N ASP A 35 -33.38 -3.91 17.12
CA ASP A 35 -31.92 -3.87 16.99
C ASP A 35 -31.32 -2.91 18.04
N LEU A 36 -31.94 -1.75 18.23
CA LEU A 36 -31.49 -0.76 19.23
C LEU A 36 -31.65 -1.29 20.66
N ALA A 37 -32.76 -2.00 20.96
CA ALA A 37 -32.96 -2.61 22.27
C ALA A 37 -31.94 -3.70 22.59
N LEU A 38 -31.49 -4.47 21.60
CA LEU A 38 -30.41 -5.45 21.73
C LEU A 38 -29.03 -4.81 21.82
N ALA A 39 -28.79 -3.76 21.04
CA ALA A 39 -27.48 -3.09 20.96
C ALA A 39 -27.18 -2.24 22.19
N TYR A 40 -28.20 -1.68 22.85
CA TYR A 40 -28.02 -0.78 23.99
C TYR A 40 -28.93 -1.17 25.17
N SER A 41 -30.09 -0.54 25.37
CA SER A 41 -30.92 -0.79 26.53
C SER A 41 -32.24 -1.50 26.13
N PRO A 42 -32.62 -2.63 26.77
CA PRO A 42 -32.00 -3.28 27.94
C PRO A 42 -30.96 -4.36 27.61
N GLY A 43 -30.87 -4.81 26.35
CA GLY A 43 -30.13 -6.02 25.95
C GLY A 43 -28.64 -6.02 26.29
N VAL A 44 -27.99 -4.85 26.34
CA VAL A 44 -26.55 -4.72 26.64
C VAL A 44 -26.18 -5.17 28.06
N ALA A 45 -27.15 -5.25 28.98
CA ALA A 45 -26.90 -5.71 30.35
C ALA A 45 -26.39 -7.18 30.40
N GLU A 46 -26.89 -8.04 29.51
CA GLU A 46 -26.53 -9.47 29.51
C GLU A 46 -25.03 -9.70 29.21
N PRO A 47 -24.45 -9.20 28.11
CA PRO A 47 -23.01 -9.32 27.91
C PRO A 47 -22.17 -8.65 29.00
N CYS A 48 -22.62 -7.55 29.61
CA CYS A 48 -21.92 -6.94 30.74
C CYS A 48 -21.83 -7.89 31.95
N LEU A 49 -22.92 -8.55 32.30
CA LEU A 49 -22.96 -9.51 33.40
C LEU A 49 -22.10 -10.75 33.10
N GLU A 50 -22.08 -11.22 31.85
CA GLU A 50 -21.22 -12.33 31.45
C GLU A 50 -19.72 -11.97 31.52
N ILE A 51 -19.36 -10.75 31.18
CA ILE A 51 -17.97 -10.25 31.30
C ILE A 51 -17.58 -10.02 32.77
N GLU A 52 -18.51 -9.57 33.62
CA GLU A 52 -18.30 -9.42 35.06
C GLU A 52 -18.00 -10.77 35.72
N LYS A 53 -18.71 -11.83 35.33
CA LYS A 53 -18.49 -13.20 35.82
C LYS A 53 -17.15 -13.78 35.38
N ASP A 54 -16.78 -13.54 34.12
CA ASP A 54 -15.53 -14.00 33.52
C ASP A 54 -15.02 -12.95 32.54
N LYS A 55 -13.90 -12.32 32.89
CA LYS A 55 -13.28 -11.25 32.08
C LYS A 55 -12.89 -11.69 30.67
N GLU A 56 -12.63 -12.98 30.45
CA GLU A 56 -12.26 -13.52 29.13
C GLU A 56 -13.42 -13.40 28.12
N ASN A 57 -14.67 -13.33 28.58
CA ASN A 57 -15.84 -13.07 27.75
C ASN A 57 -15.82 -11.71 27.03
N VAL A 58 -14.95 -10.76 27.43
CA VAL A 58 -14.76 -9.50 26.72
C VAL A 58 -14.35 -9.73 25.25
N TYR A 59 -13.54 -10.76 24.97
CA TYR A 59 -13.14 -11.13 23.62
C TYR A 59 -14.28 -11.74 22.78
N ARG A 60 -15.29 -12.31 23.43
CA ARG A 60 -16.46 -12.88 22.78
C ARG A 60 -17.53 -11.85 22.45
N TYR A 61 -17.73 -10.87 23.31
CA TYR A 61 -18.87 -9.95 23.23
C TYR A 61 -18.51 -8.53 22.79
N THR A 62 -17.22 -8.22 22.64
CA THR A 62 -16.74 -6.90 22.21
C THR A 62 -15.76 -7.00 21.04
N SER A 63 -15.35 -5.85 20.49
CA SER A 63 -14.32 -5.75 19.43
C SER A 63 -12.89 -5.91 19.93
N LYS A 64 -12.65 -6.06 21.25
CA LYS A 64 -11.31 -6.06 21.86
C LYS A 64 -10.33 -6.98 21.14
N GLY A 65 -10.75 -8.19 20.78
CA GLY A 65 -9.88 -9.20 20.15
C GLY A 65 -9.31 -8.81 18.79
N ASN A 66 -9.91 -7.82 18.11
CA ASN A 66 -9.46 -7.32 16.81
C ASN A 66 -9.04 -5.84 16.84
N LEU A 67 -8.94 -5.24 18.02
CA LEU A 67 -8.66 -3.80 18.17
C LEU A 67 -7.24 -3.57 18.68
N VAL A 68 -6.43 -2.83 17.91
CA VAL A 68 -5.06 -2.46 18.26
C VAL A 68 -4.97 -0.94 18.47
N ALA A 69 -4.38 -0.52 19.59
CA ALA A 69 -4.00 0.88 19.80
C ALA A 69 -2.68 1.19 19.10
N ILE A 70 -2.64 2.25 18.31
CA ILE A 70 -1.41 2.85 17.78
C ILE A 70 -1.07 4.04 18.66
N ILE A 71 -0.02 3.93 19.49
CA ILE A 71 0.26 4.91 20.53
C ILE A 71 1.59 5.62 20.25
N SER A 72 1.53 6.96 20.21
CA SER A 72 2.67 7.83 19.95
C SER A 72 2.69 9.03 20.90
N ASN A 73 3.86 9.64 21.09
CA ASN A 73 3.97 11.00 21.62
C ASN A 73 4.60 11.99 20.63
N GLY A 74 4.81 11.57 19.40
CA GLY A 74 5.29 12.40 18.29
C GLY A 74 6.72 12.90 18.44
N THR A 75 7.58 12.18 19.19
CA THR A 75 8.96 12.62 19.46
C THR A 75 9.99 12.13 18.45
N ALA A 76 9.61 11.24 17.49
CA ALA A 76 10.52 10.70 16.47
C ALA A 76 9.81 10.45 15.13
N VAL A 77 9.05 11.41 14.62
CA VAL A 77 8.16 11.23 13.46
C VAL A 77 8.94 11.25 12.14
N LEU A 78 8.94 10.13 11.41
CA LEU A 78 9.33 9.95 9.97
C LEU A 78 10.39 10.94 9.43
N GLY A 79 11.53 11.11 10.10
CA GLY A 79 12.57 12.05 9.68
C GLY A 79 12.24 13.54 9.91
N LEU A 80 11.05 13.86 10.46
CA LEU A 80 10.68 15.20 10.91
C LEU A 80 11.12 15.45 12.35
N GLY A 81 11.40 14.38 13.11
CA GLY A 81 11.86 14.46 14.48
C GLY A 81 10.73 14.72 15.48
N ASP A 82 11.02 15.53 16.49
CA ASP A 82 10.11 15.86 17.59
C ASP A 82 9.14 16.98 17.17
N ILE A 83 7.99 16.61 16.61
CA ILE A 83 6.96 17.55 16.14
C ILE A 83 5.70 17.58 17.00
N GLY A 84 5.66 16.75 18.03
CA GLY A 84 4.57 16.66 18.99
C GLY A 84 3.40 15.76 18.60
N PRO A 85 2.49 15.50 19.54
CA PRO A 85 1.42 14.50 19.38
C PRO A 85 0.42 14.88 18.28
N GLU A 86 -0.10 16.10 18.22
CA GLU A 86 -1.11 16.47 17.22
C GLU A 86 -0.56 16.41 15.80
N ALA A 87 0.71 16.82 15.60
CA ALA A 87 1.33 16.78 14.28
C ALA A 87 1.69 15.37 13.83
N SER A 88 1.83 14.40 14.74
CA SER A 88 2.05 12.98 14.44
C SER A 88 0.77 12.25 13.99
N LYS A 89 -0.41 12.75 14.33
CA LYS A 89 -1.70 12.09 14.06
C LYS A 89 -1.90 11.63 12.60
N PRO A 90 -1.56 12.39 11.56
CA PRO A 90 -1.70 11.88 10.18
C PRO A 90 -0.88 10.61 9.89
N VAL A 91 0.26 10.42 10.56
CA VAL A 91 1.06 9.20 10.45
C VAL A 91 0.38 8.04 11.18
N MET A 92 -0.15 8.29 12.38
CA MET A 92 -0.83 7.28 13.21
C MET A 92 -2.12 6.77 12.53
N GLU A 93 -2.93 7.66 11.97
CA GLU A 93 -4.07 7.26 11.11
C GLU A 93 -3.62 6.44 9.89
N GLY A 94 -2.47 6.78 9.30
CA GLY A 94 -1.85 6.00 8.23
C GLY A 94 -1.49 4.58 8.70
N LYS A 95 -0.93 4.45 9.89
CA LYS A 95 -0.62 3.14 10.49
C LYS A 95 -1.89 2.32 10.73
N ALA A 96 -2.96 2.92 11.25
CA ALA A 96 -4.27 2.28 11.44
C ALA A 96 -4.86 1.79 10.10
N LEU A 97 -4.76 2.60 9.05
CA LEU A 97 -5.16 2.22 7.69
C LEU A 97 -4.38 0.99 7.19
N LEU A 98 -3.06 0.92 7.42
CA LEU A 98 -2.23 -0.22 7.01
C LEU A 98 -2.61 -1.50 7.77
N PHE A 99 -2.87 -1.42 9.07
CA PHE A 99 -3.41 -2.54 9.85
C PHE A 99 -4.70 -3.09 9.23
N LYS A 100 -5.63 -2.20 8.86
CA LYS A 100 -6.90 -2.60 8.26
C LYS A 100 -6.73 -3.22 6.88
N ILE A 101 -5.95 -2.60 5.99
CA ILE A 101 -5.79 -3.05 4.60
C ILE A 101 -5.10 -4.42 4.51
N PHE A 102 -4.03 -4.63 5.30
CA PHE A 102 -3.16 -5.80 5.14
C PHE A 102 -3.54 -6.97 6.02
N SER A 103 -4.18 -6.74 7.16
CA SER A 103 -4.47 -7.80 8.13
C SER A 103 -5.87 -7.78 8.73
N ASP A 104 -6.76 -6.91 8.23
CA ASP A 104 -8.13 -6.74 8.74
C ASP A 104 -8.19 -6.49 10.26
N ILE A 105 -7.19 -5.80 10.80
CA ILE A 105 -7.15 -5.35 12.19
C ILE A 105 -7.73 -3.93 12.27
N ASP A 106 -8.60 -3.70 13.23
CA ASP A 106 -9.14 -2.38 13.53
C ASP A 106 -8.10 -1.60 14.36
N GLY A 107 -7.57 -0.51 13.80
CA GLY A 107 -6.60 0.34 14.46
C GLY A 107 -7.23 1.63 14.99
N VAL A 108 -6.88 2.03 16.20
CA VAL A 108 -7.21 3.33 16.79
C VAL A 108 -5.94 4.03 17.22
N ASP A 109 -5.72 5.21 16.69
CA ASP A 109 -4.58 6.05 17.04
C ASP A 109 -4.83 6.85 18.33
N ILE A 110 -3.81 6.92 19.18
CA ILE A 110 -3.84 7.62 20.47
C ILE A 110 -2.54 8.40 20.62
N GLU A 111 -2.65 9.71 20.52
CA GLU A 111 -1.55 10.64 20.70
C GLU A 111 -1.48 11.09 22.16
N VAL A 112 -0.37 10.76 22.85
CA VAL A 112 -0.18 11.06 24.27
C VAL A 112 0.74 12.26 24.44
N ASP A 113 0.20 13.36 24.98
CA ASP A 113 0.95 14.61 25.20
C ASP A 113 1.82 14.52 26.47
N THR A 114 2.85 13.69 26.40
CA THR A 114 3.89 13.65 27.43
C THR A 114 5.21 13.06 26.92
N LYS A 115 6.32 13.59 27.41
CA LYS A 115 7.68 13.03 27.25
C LYS A 115 8.16 12.29 28.51
N ASP A 116 7.38 12.34 29.58
CA ASP A 116 7.64 11.65 30.83
C ASP A 116 7.28 10.16 30.68
N VAL A 117 8.28 9.30 30.82
CA VAL A 117 8.15 7.85 30.64
C VAL A 117 7.14 7.24 31.63
N ASP A 118 7.15 7.69 32.90
CA ASP A 118 6.25 7.15 33.92
C ASP A 118 4.79 7.48 33.61
N LYS A 119 4.51 8.74 33.26
CA LYS A 119 3.17 9.18 32.88
C LYS A 119 2.69 8.49 31.62
N PHE A 120 3.57 8.31 30.64
CA PHE A 120 3.24 7.62 29.40
C PHE A 120 2.83 6.17 29.68
N VAL A 121 3.66 5.42 30.42
CA VAL A 121 3.39 4.01 30.77
C VAL A 121 2.09 3.89 31.57
N GLU A 122 1.89 4.73 32.59
CA GLU A 122 0.64 4.73 33.38
C GLU A 122 -0.60 5.03 32.53
N THR A 123 -0.53 6.00 31.60
CA THR A 123 -1.62 6.31 30.68
C THR A 123 -1.97 5.10 29.84
N VAL A 124 -0.97 4.46 29.23
CA VAL A 124 -1.17 3.28 28.38
C VAL A 124 -1.76 2.11 29.15
N LYS A 125 -1.33 1.88 30.39
CA LYS A 125 -1.88 0.83 31.27
C LYS A 125 -3.35 1.07 31.58
N MET A 126 -3.75 2.32 31.83
CA MET A 126 -5.14 2.66 32.16
C MET A 126 -6.09 2.42 30.99
N ILE A 127 -5.65 2.58 29.74
CA ILE A 127 -6.48 2.36 28.55
C ILE A 127 -6.35 0.94 27.96
N ALA A 128 -5.34 0.17 28.34
CA ALA A 128 -5.06 -1.18 27.84
C ALA A 128 -6.26 -2.17 27.90
N PRO A 129 -7.18 -2.09 28.88
CA PRO A 129 -8.36 -2.96 28.91
C PRO A 129 -9.22 -2.92 27.64
N THR A 130 -9.17 -1.83 26.88
CA THR A 130 -9.93 -1.63 25.63
C THR A 130 -9.38 -2.46 24.47
N PHE A 131 -8.09 -2.76 24.46
CA PHE A 131 -7.35 -3.24 23.29
C PHE A 131 -6.91 -4.70 23.41
N GLY A 132 -6.86 -5.38 22.26
CA GLY A 132 -6.26 -6.71 22.15
C GLY A 132 -4.75 -6.68 21.94
N GLY A 133 -4.19 -5.53 21.55
CA GLY A 133 -2.77 -5.31 21.36
C GLY A 133 -2.41 -3.82 21.27
N ILE A 134 -1.12 -3.51 21.43
CA ILE A 134 -0.58 -2.14 21.42
C ILE A 134 0.61 -2.07 20.47
N ASN A 135 0.51 -1.22 19.47
CA ASN A 135 1.63 -0.79 18.61
C ASN A 135 2.16 0.55 19.11
N LEU A 136 3.41 0.59 19.54
CA LEU A 136 4.11 1.84 19.85
C LEU A 136 4.76 2.37 18.58
N GLU A 137 4.64 3.68 18.34
CA GLU A 137 5.08 4.32 17.09
C GLU A 137 5.71 5.68 17.35
N ASP A 138 6.77 6.03 16.60
CA ASP A 138 7.38 7.36 16.56
C ASP A 138 7.77 7.92 17.94
N ILE A 139 8.26 7.05 18.85
CA ILE A 139 8.77 7.41 20.18
C ILE A 139 10.30 7.38 20.13
N SER A 140 10.94 8.49 20.53
CA SER A 140 12.39 8.61 20.48
C SER A 140 13.14 7.75 21.52
N ALA A 141 14.31 7.22 21.10
CA ALA A 141 15.24 6.61 22.03
C ALA A 141 15.92 7.70 22.91
N PRO A 142 16.27 7.41 24.19
CA PRO A 142 16.19 6.10 24.84
C PRO A 142 14.83 5.76 25.47
N ALA A 143 13.89 6.72 25.55
CA ALA A 143 12.59 6.54 26.20
C ALA A 143 11.81 5.35 25.61
N ALA A 144 11.87 5.15 24.28
CA ALA A 144 11.19 4.06 23.58
C ALA A 144 11.54 2.67 24.14
N PHE A 145 12.82 2.43 24.50
CA PHE A 145 13.25 1.14 25.06
C PHE A 145 12.64 0.87 26.43
N GLU A 146 12.62 1.88 27.29
CA GLU A 146 12.10 1.75 28.64
C GLU A 146 10.58 1.63 28.66
N ILE A 147 9.88 2.42 27.83
CA ILE A 147 8.42 2.35 27.67
C ILE A 147 8.00 0.96 27.20
N GLU A 148 8.62 0.45 26.13
CA GLU A 148 8.27 -0.86 25.59
C GLU A 148 8.57 -1.98 26.60
N ARG A 149 9.73 -1.96 27.24
CA ARG A 149 10.12 -2.95 28.25
C ARG A 149 9.07 -3.03 29.37
N ARG A 150 8.73 -1.89 29.96
CA ARG A 150 7.76 -1.83 31.08
C ARG A 150 6.38 -2.29 30.65
N LEU A 151 5.88 -1.84 29.50
CA LEU A 151 4.56 -2.25 29.02
C LEU A 151 4.50 -3.76 28.73
N LYS A 152 5.58 -4.36 28.21
CA LYS A 152 5.67 -5.81 28.03
C LYS A 152 5.70 -6.61 29.33
N GLU A 153 6.29 -6.04 30.38
CA GLU A 153 6.35 -6.67 31.71
C GLU A 153 5.05 -6.52 32.50
N GLU A 154 4.31 -5.42 32.27
CA GLU A 154 3.17 -5.02 33.09
C GLU A 154 1.80 -5.33 32.44
N LEU A 155 1.77 -5.68 31.14
CA LEU A 155 0.55 -6.02 30.39
C LEU A 155 0.58 -7.47 29.91
N ASP A 156 -0.60 -8.09 29.80
CA ASP A 156 -0.79 -9.46 29.31
C ASP A 156 -1.41 -9.52 27.90
N ILE A 157 -1.14 -8.50 27.09
CA ILE A 157 -1.51 -8.38 25.67
C ILE A 157 -0.28 -8.09 24.82
N PRO A 158 -0.29 -8.38 23.51
CA PRO A 158 0.81 -8.06 22.59
C PRO A 158 1.18 -6.58 22.62
N VAL A 159 2.44 -6.27 22.92
CA VAL A 159 3.02 -4.92 22.83
C VAL A 159 4.25 -5.00 21.93
N MET A 160 4.35 -4.13 20.93
CA MET A 160 5.52 -4.03 20.05
C MET A 160 5.74 -2.59 19.59
N HIS A 161 7.00 -2.14 19.63
CA HIS A 161 7.41 -0.88 19.01
C HIS A 161 7.84 -1.14 17.57
N ASP A 162 7.05 -0.64 16.59
CA ASP A 162 7.29 -0.99 15.18
C ASP A 162 8.60 -0.44 14.63
N ASP A 163 8.98 0.81 14.94
CA ASP A 163 10.26 1.38 14.49
C ASP A 163 11.48 0.60 14.95
N GLN A 164 11.38 -0.08 16.09
CA GLN A 164 12.42 -0.95 16.58
C GLN A 164 12.39 -2.31 15.89
N HIS A 165 11.25 -2.99 15.97
CA HIS A 165 11.14 -4.41 15.63
C HIS A 165 10.67 -4.65 14.20
N GLY A 166 9.83 -3.78 13.64
CA GLY A 166 9.39 -3.88 12.24
C GLY A 166 10.57 -3.80 11.29
N THR A 167 11.38 -2.73 11.40
CA THR A 167 12.59 -2.56 10.58
C THR A 167 13.57 -3.72 10.77
N ALA A 168 13.76 -4.19 12.01
CA ALA A 168 14.66 -5.31 12.31
C ALA A 168 14.20 -6.61 11.62
N ILE A 169 12.91 -6.94 11.68
CA ILE A 169 12.34 -8.16 11.10
C ILE A 169 12.47 -8.14 9.57
N ILE A 170 12.10 -7.02 8.96
CA ILE A 170 12.13 -6.92 7.49
C ILE A 170 13.56 -6.91 6.95
N SER A 171 14.45 -6.15 7.59
CA SER A 171 15.85 -6.12 7.18
C SER A 171 16.55 -7.45 7.41
N ALA A 172 16.22 -8.19 8.48
CA ALA A 172 16.77 -9.53 8.71
C ALA A 172 16.30 -10.54 7.65
N ALA A 173 15.03 -10.51 7.26
CA ALA A 173 14.51 -11.36 6.18
C ALA A 173 15.19 -11.06 4.84
N ALA A 174 15.32 -9.78 4.50
CA ALA A 174 16.03 -9.34 3.29
C ALA A 174 17.52 -9.72 3.34
N LEU A 175 18.17 -9.57 4.51
CA LEU A 175 19.58 -9.93 4.70
C LEU A 175 19.83 -11.42 4.51
N LEU A 176 19.00 -12.30 5.07
CA LEU A 176 19.14 -13.75 4.88
C LEU A 176 19.10 -14.12 3.39
N ASN A 177 18.18 -13.56 2.65
CA ASN A 177 18.04 -13.80 1.22
C ASN A 177 19.19 -13.17 0.40
N ALA A 178 19.63 -11.98 0.76
CA ALA A 178 20.78 -11.34 0.12
C ALA A 178 22.08 -12.12 0.35
N LEU A 179 22.29 -12.68 1.55
CA LEU A 179 23.42 -13.53 1.86
C LEU A 179 23.42 -14.81 1.03
N GLU A 180 22.26 -15.43 0.84
CA GLU A 180 22.12 -16.64 -0.01
C GLU A 180 22.51 -16.33 -1.45
N ILE A 181 22.01 -15.21 -2.01
CA ILE A 181 22.35 -14.76 -3.38
C ILE A 181 23.84 -14.44 -3.51
N ALA A 182 24.42 -13.78 -2.48
CA ALA A 182 25.85 -13.44 -2.46
C ALA A 182 26.76 -14.64 -2.20
N GLY A 183 26.22 -15.81 -1.82
CA GLY A 183 26.98 -17.00 -1.44
C GLY A 183 27.76 -16.84 -0.13
N LYS A 184 27.25 -16.02 0.81
CA LYS A 184 27.91 -15.67 2.08
C LYS A 184 27.15 -16.24 3.27
N LYS A 185 27.87 -16.52 4.38
CA LYS A 185 27.29 -17.01 5.63
C LYS A 185 27.22 -15.91 6.66
N ILE A 186 26.12 -15.83 7.39
CA ILE A 186 25.87 -14.77 8.37
C ILE A 186 26.91 -14.74 9.50
N GLU A 187 27.48 -15.89 9.85
CA GLU A 187 28.49 -16.04 10.90
C GLU A 187 29.87 -15.44 10.50
N GLU A 188 30.14 -15.36 9.19
CA GLU A 188 31.44 -15.01 8.63
C GLU A 188 31.50 -13.56 8.15
N VAL A 189 30.36 -12.97 7.76
CA VAL A 189 30.29 -11.63 7.14
C VAL A 189 30.67 -10.50 8.09
N LYS A 190 31.34 -9.49 7.53
CA LYS A 190 31.63 -8.21 8.20
C LYS A 190 30.49 -7.25 7.95
N ILE A 191 29.82 -6.84 9.03
CA ILE A 191 28.63 -5.98 8.99
C ILE A 191 29.00 -4.60 9.55
N VAL A 192 28.72 -3.56 8.76
CA VAL A 192 28.84 -2.15 9.18
C VAL A 192 27.43 -1.59 9.36
N VAL A 193 27.13 -1.06 10.55
CA VAL A 193 25.83 -0.45 10.88
C VAL A 193 26.04 1.04 11.11
N SER A 194 25.53 1.86 10.21
CA SER A 194 25.54 3.31 10.35
C SER A 194 24.27 3.81 11.03
N GLY A 195 24.43 4.29 12.26
CA GLY A 195 23.34 4.64 13.18
C GLY A 195 23.44 3.82 14.46
N ALA A 196 22.99 4.39 15.59
CA ALA A 196 22.92 3.73 16.90
C ALA A 196 21.63 4.10 17.63
N GLY A 197 20.58 4.36 16.88
CA GLY A 197 19.22 4.58 17.37
C GLY A 197 18.48 3.26 17.61
N ALA A 198 17.18 3.36 17.93
CA ALA A 198 16.33 2.23 18.27
C ALA A 198 16.30 1.15 17.16
N ALA A 199 16.13 1.54 15.91
CA ALA A 199 16.12 0.62 14.78
C ALA A 199 17.49 -0.09 14.60
N ALA A 200 18.60 0.64 14.63
CA ALA A 200 19.94 0.08 14.44
C ALA A 200 20.30 -0.96 15.53
N VAL A 201 19.99 -0.65 16.78
CA VAL A 201 20.18 -1.57 17.92
C VAL A 201 19.36 -2.85 17.73
N SER A 202 18.07 -2.71 17.39
CA SER A 202 17.15 -3.84 17.22
C SER A 202 17.49 -4.70 16.01
N CYS A 203 17.87 -4.09 14.87
CA CYS A 203 18.36 -4.81 13.69
C CYS A 203 19.59 -5.66 14.05
N THR A 204 20.58 -5.05 14.71
CA THR A 204 21.83 -5.73 15.04
C THR A 204 21.62 -6.86 16.06
N ARG A 205 20.72 -6.70 17.04
CA ARG A 205 20.33 -7.78 17.96
C ARG A 205 19.73 -8.96 17.20
N LEU A 206 18.84 -8.68 16.24
CA LEU A 206 18.19 -9.72 15.47
C LEU A 206 19.18 -10.44 14.53
N TYR A 207 20.11 -9.72 13.90
CA TYR A 207 21.18 -10.35 13.10
C TYR A 207 22.05 -11.27 13.96
N LYS A 208 22.40 -10.88 15.20
CA LYS A 208 23.10 -11.73 16.16
C LYS A 208 22.28 -12.97 16.53
N ALA A 209 20.96 -12.83 16.71
CA ALA A 209 20.08 -13.96 16.97
C ALA A 209 20.03 -14.96 15.80
N PHE A 210 20.29 -14.51 14.57
CA PHE A 210 20.45 -15.37 13.39
C PHE A 210 21.87 -15.88 13.15
N GLY A 211 22.83 -15.50 14.01
CA GLY A 211 24.19 -16.07 13.97
C GLY A 211 25.30 -15.07 13.64
N ALA A 212 24.98 -13.79 13.37
CA ALA A 212 26.02 -12.79 13.09
C ALA A 212 27.00 -12.64 14.27
N SER A 213 28.30 -12.78 13.98
CA SER A 213 29.34 -12.71 15.01
C SER A 213 29.54 -11.26 15.51
N SER A 214 29.41 -11.03 16.81
CA SER A 214 29.66 -9.71 17.42
C SER A 214 31.04 -9.13 17.07
N LYS A 215 32.05 -9.97 16.85
CA LYS A 215 33.42 -9.55 16.46
C LYS A 215 33.46 -8.97 15.03
N ASN A 216 32.50 -9.33 14.21
CA ASN A 216 32.41 -8.91 12.81
C ASN A 216 31.48 -7.72 12.60
N ILE A 217 30.82 -7.23 13.65
CA ILE A 217 29.90 -6.09 13.59
C ILE A 217 30.64 -4.84 14.05
N VAL A 218 30.50 -3.77 13.26
CA VAL A 218 30.98 -2.41 13.60
C VAL A 218 29.80 -1.47 13.53
N MET A 219 29.43 -0.85 14.65
CA MET A 219 28.35 0.14 14.73
C MET A 219 28.93 1.55 14.87
N LEU A 220 28.29 2.51 14.18
CA LEU A 220 28.69 3.91 14.21
C LEU A 220 27.53 4.79 14.71
N ASP A 221 27.90 5.83 15.45
CA ASP A 221 26.99 6.95 15.76
C ASP A 221 27.52 8.27 15.16
N SER A 222 26.91 9.41 15.50
CA SER A 222 27.32 10.73 15.02
C SER A 222 28.76 11.15 15.36
N LYS A 223 29.43 10.39 16.25
CA LYS A 223 30.82 10.63 16.66
C LYS A 223 31.79 9.62 16.04
N GLY A 224 31.33 8.77 15.12
CA GLY A 224 32.13 7.72 14.46
C GLY A 224 31.89 6.34 15.07
N VAL A 225 32.87 5.45 14.94
CA VAL A 225 32.79 4.06 15.41
C VAL A 225 32.57 4.02 16.92
N ILE A 226 31.64 3.20 17.39
CA ILE A 226 31.40 2.94 18.81
C ILE A 226 32.50 1.99 19.30
N ARG A 227 33.55 2.56 19.85
CA ARG A 227 34.70 1.81 20.40
C ARG A 227 34.55 1.57 21.87
N SER A 228 35.11 0.47 22.36
CA SER A 228 35.09 0.09 23.79
C SER A 228 35.85 1.06 24.71
N ASP A 229 36.77 1.84 24.13
CA ASP A 229 37.55 2.88 24.86
C ASP A 229 36.88 4.25 24.90
N ARG A 230 35.66 4.40 24.35
CA ARG A 230 34.87 5.65 24.40
C ARG A 230 34.16 5.81 25.73
N ASP A 231 34.28 7.01 26.32
CA ASP A 231 33.53 7.38 27.52
C ASP A 231 32.04 7.66 27.21
N ASN A 232 31.18 7.54 28.22
CA ASN A 232 29.78 7.92 28.20
C ASN A 232 28.91 7.19 27.15
N LEU A 233 29.17 5.92 26.91
CA LEU A 233 28.28 5.07 26.11
C LEU A 233 27.04 4.70 26.92
N THR A 234 25.86 4.77 26.29
CA THR A 234 24.65 4.17 26.88
C THR A 234 24.75 2.66 26.93
N LYS A 235 23.93 2.01 27.74
CA LYS A 235 23.93 0.55 27.93
C LYS A 235 23.77 -0.17 26.58
N GLU A 236 22.89 0.35 25.72
CA GLU A 236 22.61 -0.20 24.38
C GLU A 236 23.81 -0.07 23.45
N LYS A 237 24.55 1.05 23.51
CA LYS A 237 25.76 1.27 22.72
C LYS A 237 26.93 0.43 23.19
N GLN A 238 27.04 0.22 24.50
CA GLN A 238 28.08 -0.64 25.09
C GLN A 238 28.02 -2.08 24.59
N GLU A 239 26.78 -2.59 24.30
CA GLU A 239 26.58 -3.94 23.77
C GLU A 239 27.29 -4.15 22.41
N PHE A 240 27.48 -3.08 21.63
CA PHE A 240 28.07 -3.11 20.29
C PHE A 240 29.42 -2.40 20.18
N ALA A 241 30.02 -2.08 21.32
CA ALA A 241 31.32 -1.44 21.34
C ALA A 241 32.40 -2.38 20.79
N SER A 242 33.21 -1.87 19.87
CA SER A 242 34.26 -2.60 19.15
C SER A 242 35.64 -2.30 19.68
N ASP A 243 36.50 -3.32 19.77
CA ASP A 243 37.92 -3.18 20.11
C ASP A 243 38.79 -2.85 18.87
N ARG A 244 38.20 -2.75 17.68
CA ARG A 244 38.91 -2.41 16.44
C ARG A 244 39.39 -0.97 16.49
N LYS A 245 40.63 -0.73 16.05
CA LYS A 245 41.24 0.61 15.98
C LYS A 245 40.86 1.31 14.66
N ILE A 246 39.60 1.59 14.49
CA ILE A 246 39.00 2.31 13.37
C ILE A 246 38.03 3.36 13.93
N ASP A 247 37.96 4.53 13.32
CA ASP A 247 37.20 5.67 13.85
C ASP A 247 36.09 6.13 12.89
N THR A 248 36.26 5.92 11.58
CA THR A 248 35.41 6.51 10.55
C THR A 248 34.55 5.47 9.82
N LEU A 249 33.50 5.94 9.13
CA LEU A 249 32.69 5.10 8.27
C LEU A 249 33.51 4.52 7.10
N GLU A 250 34.37 5.34 6.51
CA GLU A 250 35.23 4.93 5.41
C GLU A 250 36.15 3.76 5.78
N GLU A 251 36.78 3.84 6.96
CA GLU A 251 37.62 2.76 7.49
C GLU A 251 36.80 1.48 7.77
N ALA A 252 35.59 1.65 8.30
CA ALA A 252 34.70 0.52 8.61
C ALA A 252 34.20 -0.19 7.35
N MET A 253 33.93 0.56 6.26
CA MET A 253 33.42 0.04 4.98
C MET A 253 34.44 -0.78 4.21
N LYS A 254 35.73 -0.60 4.48
CA LYS A 254 36.79 -1.33 3.78
C LYS A 254 36.70 -2.82 4.04
N ASP A 255 36.64 -3.60 2.95
CA ASP A 255 36.45 -5.05 2.96
C ASP A 255 35.19 -5.50 3.76
N ALA A 256 34.18 -4.64 3.93
CA ALA A 256 32.91 -4.99 4.53
C ALA A 256 32.03 -5.74 3.52
N ASP A 257 31.32 -6.78 4.01
CA ASP A 257 30.37 -7.56 3.22
C ASP A 257 28.99 -6.94 3.19
N VAL A 258 28.60 -6.31 4.31
CA VAL A 258 27.24 -5.80 4.52
C VAL A 258 27.33 -4.38 5.10
N PHE A 259 26.58 -3.45 4.49
CA PHE A 259 26.31 -2.14 5.04
C PHE A 259 24.82 -1.98 5.35
N ILE A 260 24.52 -1.55 6.58
CA ILE A 260 23.18 -1.28 7.07
C ILE A 260 23.09 0.19 7.45
N GLY A 261 22.42 0.99 6.62
CA GLY A 261 22.20 2.42 6.84
C GLY A 261 20.90 2.69 7.58
N LEU A 262 20.99 3.31 8.76
CA LEU A 262 19.87 3.70 9.62
C LEU A 262 20.17 5.06 10.28
N SER A 263 20.70 6.00 9.49
CA SER A 263 21.24 7.25 9.99
C SER A 263 20.75 8.47 9.21
N ILE A 264 21.58 9.07 8.40
CA ILE A 264 21.30 10.28 7.63
C ILE A 264 21.64 10.12 6.15
N ALA A 265 20.97 10.90 5.31
CA ALA A 265 21.13 10.87 3.87
C ALA A 265 22.56 11.21 3.40
N ASN A 266 22.98 10.59 2.27
CA ASN A 266 24.16 10.94 1.49
C ASN A 266 25.51 10.87 2.23
N ILE A 267 25.66 9.96 3.19
CA ILE A 267 26.91 9.76 3.94
C ILE A 267 27.83 8.70 3.34
N VAL A 268 27.34 7.89 2.39
CA VAL A 268 28.11 6.86 1.70
C VAL A 268 28.55 7.37 0.34
N SER A 269 29.87 7.38 0.10
CA SER A 269 30.45 7.76 -1.18
C SER A 269 30.61 6.58 -2.13
N PRO A 270 30.76 6.80 -3.46
CA PRO A 270 31.10 5.75 -4.42
C PRO A 270 32.42 5.02 -4.08
N ASP A 271 33.41 5.73 -3.54
CA ASP A 271 34.69 5.15 -3.15
C ASP A 271 34.55 4.19 -1.97
N MET A 272 33.69 4.52 -1.00
CA MET A 272 33.35 3.61 0.10
C MET A 272 32.71 2.31 -0.42
N LEU A 273 31.77 2.40 -1.37
CA LEU A 273 31.18 1.21 -2.00
C LEU A 273 32.21 0.37 -2.75
N THR A 274 33.14 1.03 -3.45
CA THR A 274 34.20 0.35 -4.21
C THR A 274 35.16 -0.39 -3.28
N SER A 275 35.35 0.11 -2.05
CA SER A 275 36.23 -0.50 -1.05
C SER A 275 35.64 -1.74 -0.35
N MET A 276 34.33 -2.00 -0.51
CA MET A 276 33.67 -3.18 0.06
C MET A 276 34.11 -4.49 -0.60
N ALA A 277 33.88 -5.58 0.06
CA ALA A 277 34.12 -6.93 -0.44
C ALA A 277 33.34 -7.22 -1.75
N GLU A 278 33.63 -8.33 -2.43
CA GLU A 278 32.88 -8.80 -3.60
C GLU A 278 31.43 -9.13 -3.22
N ASN A 279 30.49 -8.89 -4.15
CA ASN A 279 29.05 -9.07 -3.96
C ASN A 279 28.55 -8.42 -2.68
N PRO A 280 28.75 -7.08 -2.50
CA PRO A 280 28.38 -6.39 -1.29
C PRO A 280 26.87 -6.25 -1.17
N ILE A 281 26.38 -6.33 0.07
CA ILE A 281 24.98 -6.13 0.42
C ILE A 281 24.87 -4.75 1.06
N VAL A 282 24.00 -3.89 0.51
CA VAL A 282 23.86 -2.50 0.95
C VAL A 282 22.39 -2.16 1.18
N PHE A 283 22.02 -1.98 2.43
CA PHE A 283 20.69 -1.54 2.83
C PHE A 283 20.76 -0.07 3.27
N ALA A 284 20.37 0.84 2.40
CA ALA A 284 20.33 2.28 2.68
C ALA A 284 18.91 2.68 3.02
N MET A 285 18.58 2.67 4.32
CA MET A 285 17.21 2.76 4.83
C MET A 285 16.87 4.10 5.48
N ALA A 286 17.75 5.11 5.41
CA ALA A 286 17.42 6.46 5.90
C ALA A 286 16.25 7.06 5.10
N ASN A 287 15.36 7.77 5.80
CA ASN A 287 14.18 8.44 5.24
C ASN A 287 14.24 9.96 5.48
N PRO A 288 13.81 10.81 4.50
CA PRO A 288 13.24 10.44 3.20
C PRO A 288 14.26 10.08 2.11
N ASP A 289 15.51 10.49 2.28
CA ASP A 289 16.59 10.24 1.33
C ASP A 289 17.57 9.22 1.93
N PRO A 290 18.01 8.20 1.15
CA PRO A 290 18.90 7.13 1.62
C PRO A 290 20.34 7.61 1.83
N GLU A 291 21.16 6.82 2.51
CA GLU A 291 22.60 7.07 2.75
C GLU A 291 23.40 7.17 1.46
N ILE A 292 22.92 6.53 0.39
CA ILE A 292 23.40 6.70 -0.99
C ILE A 292 22.23 6.49 -1.94
N ALA A 293 22.14 7.31 -2.99
CA ALA A 293 21.12 7.17 -4.02
C ALA A 293 21.23 5.82 -4.73
N TYR A 294 20.08 5.13 -4.94
CA TYR A 294 20.01 3.79 -5.55
C TYR A 294 20.74 3.74 -6.90
N ASP A 295 20.42 4.66 -7.83
CA ASP A 295 21.01 4.70 -9.17
C ASP A 295 22.52 4.90 -9.15
N LEU A 296 23.02 5.70 -8.19
CA LEU A 296 24.44 5.94 -8.01
C LEU A 296 25.14 4.66 -7.52
N ALA A 297 24.55 3.97 -6.56
CA ALA A 297 25.11 2.74 -6.00
C ALA A 297 25.21 1.62 -7.06
N VAL A 298 24.12 1.35 -7.79
CA VAL A 298 24.05 0.32 -8.85
C VAL A 298 24.95 0.70 -10.05
N LYS A 299 25.13 1.99 -10.32
CA LYS A 299 26.07 2.45 -11.35
C LYS A 299 27.52 2.22 -10.93
N THR A 300 27.83 2.43 -9.65
CA THR A 300 29.18 2.26 -9.08
C THR A 300 29.61 0.80 -9.03
N ARG A 301 28.72 -0.11 -8.60
CA ARG A 301 28.99 -1.55 -8.46
C ARG A 301 27.86 -2.36 -9.08
N LYS A 302 28.17 -3.23 -10.06
CA LYS A 302 27.19 -4.09 -10.73
C LYS A 302 26.86 -5.38 -9.96
N ASP A 303 27.74 -5.78 -9.06
CA ASP A 303 27.60 -6.94 -8.19
C ASP A 303 26.90 -6.62 -6.86
N ILE A 304 26.43 -5.38 -6.66
CA ILE A 304 25.77 -4.94 -5.43
C ILE A 304 24.36 -5.51 -5.30
N ILE A 305 24.00 -6.01 -4.10
CA ILE A 305 22.62 -6.29 -3.73
C ILE A 305 22.13 -5.09 -2.92
N MET A 306 21.29 -4.27 -3.54
CA MET A 306 20.85 -2.98 -2.97
C MET A 306 19.40 -3.05 -2.51
N ALA A 307 19.12 -2.53 -1.30
CA ALA A 307 17.77 -2.29 -0.81
C ALA A 307 17.63 -0.88 -0.20
N THR A 308 16.43 -0.33 -0.25
CA THR A 308 16.11 0.98 0.33
C THR A 308 14.74 0.96 1.03
N GLY A 309 14.41 2.00 1.80
CA GLY A 309 13.05 2.20 2.34
C GLY A 309 12.02 2.67 1.30
N ARG A 310 12.46 3.06 0.09
CA ARG A 310 11.61 3.69 -0.93
C ARG A 310 10.88 2.66 -1.78
N SER A 311 9.62 2.99 -2.14
CA SER A 311 8.75 2.14 -2.97
C SER A 311 9.05 2.19 -4.47
N ASP A 312 9.83 3.18 -4.92
CA ASP A 312 10.20 3.38 -6.32
C ASP A 312 11.46 2.61 -6.75
N HIS A 313 11.99 1.73 -5.89
CA HIS A 313 13.14 0.86 -6.16
C HIS A 313 12.83 -0.63 -5.94
N PRO A 314 13.60 -1.55 -6.53
CA PRO A 314 13.30 -2.99 -6.54
C PRO A 314 13.09 -3.62 -5.15
N ASN A 315 14.05 -3.50 -4.27
CA ASN A 315 14.03 -4.11 -2.93
C ASN A 315 13.61 -3.08 -1.88
N GLN A 316 12.29 -2.95 -1.67
CA GLN A 316 11.77 -2.06 -0.63
C GLN A 316 11.76 -2.75 0.73
N VAL A 317 12.58 -2.26 1.66
CA VAL A 317 12.54 -2.66 3.08
C VAL A 317 11.55 -1.74 3.81
N ASN A 318 10.31 -2.23 4.00
CA ASN A 318 9.22 -1.46 4.58
C ASN A 318 8.51 -2.27 5.67
N ASN A 319 8.31 -1.67 6.85
CA ASN A 319 7.70 -2.29 8.03
C ASN A 319 6.31 -2.88 7.77
N VAL A 320 5.59 -2.41 6.75
CA VAL A 320 4.28 -2.94 6.34
C VAL A 320 4.30 -4.43 6.00
N LEU A 321 5.46 -4.99 5.65
CA LEU A 321 5.62 -6.43 5.43
C LEU A 321 5.62 -7.25 6.73
N GLY A 322 5.73 -6.60 7.90
CA GLY A 322 5.89 -7.25 9.20
C GLY A 322 4.74 -7.00 10.16
N PHE A 323 4.62 -5.77 10.66
CA PHE A 323 3.78 -5.48 11.82
C PHE A 323 2.31 -5.91 11.68
N PRO A 324 1.62 -5.73 10.54
CA PRO A 324 0.21 -6.07 10.46
C PRO A 324 -0.01 -7.59 10.63
N PHE A 325 0.86 -8.37 10.02
CA PHE A 325 0.78 -9.83 10.02
C PHE A 325 1.25 -10.44 11.33
N ILE A 326 2.24 -9.83 11.98
CA ILE A 326 2.72 -10.25 13.31
C ILE A 326 1.61 -10.04 14.35
N PHE A 327 0.97 -8.87 14.35
CA PHE A 327 -0.17 -8.62 15.23
C PHE A 327 -1.34 -9.54 14.91
N ARG A 328 -1.61 -9.82 13.62
CA ARG A 328 -2.68 -10.77 13.25
C ARG A 328 -2.45 -12.15 13.86
N GLY A 329 -1.26 -12.71 13.72
CA GLY A 329 -0.92 -14.01 14.31
C GLY A 329 -0.97 -14.00 15.84
N ALA A 330 -0.51 -12.91 16.48
CA ALA A 330 -0.56 -12.78 17.95
C ALA A 330 -2.00 -12.63 18.48
N LEU A 331 -2.85 -11.84 17.80
CA LEU A 331 -4.26 -11.64 18.20
C LEU A 331 -5.10 -12.91 18.03
N ASP A 332 -4.89 -13.66 16.95
CA ASP A 332 -5.70 -14.84 16.63
C ASP A 332 -5.51 -15.99 17.64
N VAL A 333 -4.35 -16.07 18.27
CA VAL A 333 -4.09 -17.02 19.38
C VAL A 333 -4.23 -16.37 20.76
N ARG A 334 -4.67 -15.10 20.81
CA ARG A 334 -4.76 -14.31 22.05
C ARG A 334 -3.45 -14.37 22.86
N SER A 335 -2.34 -14.08 22.16
CA SER A 335 -1.01 -14.10 22.76
C SER A 335 -0.90 -13.09 23.90
N THR A 336 -0.21 -13.43 24.97
CA THR A 336 0.09 -12.52 26.07
C THR A 336 1.23 -11.54 25.77
N GLY A 337 1.92 -11.70 24.64
CA GLY A 337 3.02 -10.83 24.23
C GLY A 337 3.55 -11.19 22.84
N ILE A 338 4.54 -10.44 22.37
CA ILE A 338 5.33 -10.75 21.17
C ILE A 338 6.78 -10.96 21.61
N ASN A 339 7.25 -12.20 21.56
CA ASN A 339 8.60 -12.58 21.98
C ASN A 339 9.58 -12.72 20.80
N GLU A 340 10.85 -13.01 21.09
CA GLU A 340 11.89 -13.18 20.06
C GLU A 340 11.60 -14.38 19.12
N ALA A 341 11.05 -15.48 19.63
CA ALA A 341 10.71 -16.64 18.82
C ALA A 341 9.67 -16.30 17.75
N MET A 342 8.64 -15.51 18.09
CA MET A 342 7.62 -15.04 17.16
C MET A 342 8.22 -14.11 16.09
N LYS A 343 9.13 -13.20 16.48
CA LYS A 343 9.84 -12.31 15.53
C LYS A 343 10.72 -13.11 14.58
N MET A 344 11.49 -14.07 15.09
CA MET A 344 12.31 -14.96 14.27
C MET A 344 11.48 -15.82 13.31
N ALA A 345 10.32 -16.29 13.74
CA ALA A 345 9.39 -17.03 12.89
C ALA A 345 8.86 -16.15 11.72
N ALA A 346 8.52 -14.90 11.99
CA ALA A 346 8.13 -13.92 10.96
C ALA A 346 9.27 -13.67 9.95
N VAL A 347 10.51 -13.51 10.42
CA VAL A 347 11.71 -13.36 9.56
C VAL A 347 11.87 -14.54 8.61
N ARG A 348 11.82 -15.77 9.15
CA ARG A 348 11.97 -16.99 8.34
C ARG A 348 10.85 -17.15 7.31
N ALA A 349 9.62 -16.85 7.71
CA ALA A 349 8.47 -16.91 6.81
C ALA A 349 8.57 -15.88 5.68
N LEU A 350 8.97 -14.65 5.97
CA LEU A 350 9.22 -13.59 4.98
C LEU A 350 10.35 -13.97 4.01
N ALA A 351 11.48 -14.44 4.54
CA ALA A 351 12.61 -14.87 3.71
C ALA A 351 12.21 -16.00 2.78
N LYS A 352 11.53 -17.03 3.29
CA LYS A 352 11.02 -18.16 2.50
C LYS A 352 10.07 -17.71 1.39
N LEU A 353 9.12 -16.80 1.70
CA LEU A 353 8.21 -16.26 0.67
C LEU A 353 8.93 -15.53 -0.46
N GLY A 354 10.03 -14.83 -0.15
CA GLY A 354 10.87 -14.18 -1.18
C GLY A 354 11.51 -15.16 -2.14
N GLN A 355 11.83 -16.37 -1.68
CA GLN A 355 12.46 -17.45 -2.47
C GLN A 355 11.45 -18.23 -3.33
N GLU A 356 10.19 -18.25 -2.95
CA GLU A 356 9.13 -18.98 -3.67
C GLU A 356 8.76 -18.27 -4.98
N PRO A 357 8.24 -19.01 -6.00
CA PRO A 357 7.76 -18.43 -7.24
C PRO A 357 6.73 -17.33 -6.97
N VAL A 358 6.95 -16.15 -7.59
CA VAL A 358 6.09 -14.98 -7.40
C VAL A 358 4.76 -15.19 -8.13
N PRO A 359 3.61 -15.04 -7.46
CA PRO A 359 2.31 -15.16 -8.11
C PRO A 359 2.12 -14.11 -9.22
N GLU A 360 1.48 -14.49 -10.32
CA GLU A 360 1.19 -13.60 -11.45
C GLU A 360 0.46 -12.32 -11.02
N GLN A 361 -0.40 -12.41 -10.02
CA GLN A 361 -1.10 -11.26 -9.43
C GLN A 361 -0.15 -10.21 -8.86
N VAL A 362 1.02 -10.62 -8.34
CA VAL A 362 2.04 -9.69 -7.83
C VAL A 362 2.76 -9.02 -9.00
N ASN A 363 3.14 -9.79 -10.04
CA ASN A 363 3.72 -9.20 -11.26
C ASN A 363 2.80 -8.13 -11.84
N ILE A 364 1.52 -8.43 -12.00
CA ILE A 364 0.51 -7.47 -12.47
C ILE A 364 0.40 -6.28 -11.52
N ALA A 365 0.41 -6.51 -10.19
CA ALA A 365 0.27 -5.46 -9.19
C ALA A 365 1.41 -4.42 -9.21
N TYR A 366 2.56 -4.78 -9.71
CA TYR A 366 3.72 -3.89 -9.77
C TYR A 366 4.12 -3.51 -11.20
N GLY A 367 3.32 -3.89 -12.21
CA GLY A 367 3.62 -3.59 -13.61
C GLY A 367 4.87 -4.30 -14.14
N GLU A 368 5.24 -5.41 -13.50
CA GLU A 368 6.41 -6.21 -13.84
C GLU A 368 6.02 -7.42 -14.69
N THR A 369 6.92 -7.86 -15.56
CA THR A 369 6.65 -9.03 -16.41
C THR A 369 7.06 -10.33 -15.74
N ARG A 370 8.07 -10.31 -14.88
CA ARG A 370 8.60 -11.50 -14.22
C ARG A 370 9.46 -11.15 -13.01
N LEU A 371 8.84 -11.00 -11.86
CA LEU A 371 9.58 -10.96 -10.59
C LEU A 371 10.02 -12.37 -10.22
N ALA A 372 11.25 -12.53 -9.82
CA ALA A 372 11.80 -13.80 -9.36
C ALA A 372 12.90 -13.54 -8.32
N PHE A 373 13.09 -14.49 -7.41
CA PHE A 373 14.16 -14.45 -6.43
C PHE A 373 15.52 -14.15 -7.09
N GLY A 374 16.22 -13.16 -6.58
CA GLY A 374 17.47 -12.66 -7.13
C GLY A 374 17.83 -11.28 -6.62
N GLN A 375 18.86 -10.67 -7.21
CA GLN A 375 19.44 -9.39 -6.78
C GLN A 375 18.39 -8.26 -6.66
N ASP A 376 17.35 -8.26 -7.50
CA ASP A 376 16.30 -7.25 -7.53
C ASP A 376 15.01 -7.69 -6.81
N TYR A 377 14.99 -8.89 -6.20
CA TYR A 377 13.85 -9.40 -5.46
C TYR A 377 14.31 -10.30 -4.31
N ILE A 378 14.77 -9.68 -3.22
CA ILE A 378 15.23 -10.36 -2.00
C ILE A 378 14.13 -10.47 -0.92
N ILE A 379 13.01 -9.78 -1.10
CA ILE A 379 11.91 -9.73 -0.14
C ILE A 379 10.57 -9.60 -0.89
N PRO A 380 9.46 -10.18 -0.38
CA PRO A 380 8.15 -10.04 -0.98
C PRO A 380 7.71 -8.58 -1.10
N LYS A 381 6.82 -8.31 -2.06
CA LYS A 381 6.20 -6.99 -2.22
C LYS A 381 5.00 -6.85 -1.26
N PRO A 382 4.65 -5.63 -0.78
CA PRO A 382 3.56 -5.40 0.18
C PRO A 382 2.19 -5.96 -0.24
N PHE A 383 1.88 -5.98 -1.53
CA PHE A 383 0.62 -6.51 -2.04
C PHE A 383 0.68 -8.01 -2.43
N ASP A 384 1.67 -8.74 -1.95
CA ASP A 384 1.70 -10.20 -2.11
C ASP A 384 0.60 -10.85 -1.23
N PRO A 385 -0.40 -11.50 -1.83
CA PRO A 385 -1.54 -12.05 -1.09
C PRO A 385 -1.16 -13.22 -0.16
N ARG A 386 0.04 -13.76 -0.29
CA ARG A 386 0.54 -14.84 0.57
C ARG A 386 0.97 -14.35 1.95
N LEU A 387 1.32 -13.05 2.08
CA LEU A 387 1.79 -12.47 3.34
C LEU A 387 0.80 -12.69 4.49
N ILE A 388 -0.50 -12.44 4.25
CA ILE A 388 -1.52 -12.61 5.29
C ILE A 388 -1.74 -14.06 5.70
N ALA A 389 -1.43 -15.02 4.84
CA ALA A 389 -1.57 -16.43 5.17
C ALA A 389 -0.34 -16.99 5.88
N GLU A 390 0.86 -16.65 5.40
CA GLU A 390 2.10 -17.32 5.83
C GLU A 390 2.71 -16.70 7.09
N ILE A 391 2.69 -15.35 7.21
CA ILE A 391 3.34 -14.70 8.35
C ILE A 391 2.52 -14.89 9.65
N PRO A 392 1.19 -14.62 9.68
CA PRO A 392 0.41 -14.86 10.89
C PRO A 392 0.45 -16.31 11.34
N LEU A 393 0.42 -17.26 10.40
CA LEU A 393 0.50 -18.70 10.69
C LEU A 393 1.83 -19.04 11.39
N ALA A 394 2.95 -18.54 10.89
CA ALA A 394 4.26 -18.77 11.50
C ALA A 394 4.36 -18.14 12.90
N VAL A 395 3.82 -16.92 13.05
CA VAL A 395 3.81 -16.20 14.34
C VAL A 395 2.92 -16.90 15.36
N ALA A 396 1.72 -17.33 14.96
CA ALA A 396 0.79 -18.06 15.83
C ALA A 396 1.39 -19.39 16.32
N LYS A 397 2.06 -20.16 15.44
CA LYS A 397 2.78 -21.38 15.83
C LYS A 397 3.85 -21.10 16.88
N ALA A 398 4.69 -20.08 16.64
CA ALA A 398 5.74 -19.71 17.57
C ALA A 398 5.19 -19.21 18.92
N ALA A 399 4.05 -18.51 18.94
CA ALA A 399 3.37 -18.11 20.16
C ALA A 399 2.88 -19.32 20.96
N MET A 400 2.29 -20.31 20.29
CA MET A 400 1.85 -21.56 20.93
C MET A 400 3.03 -22.37 21.47
N GLU A 401 4.09 -22.55 20.67
CA GLU A 401 5.29 -23.28 21.07
C GLU A 401 6.03 -22.63 22.26
N SER A 402 5.97 -21.31 22.37
CA SER A 402 6.55 -20.56 23.48
C SER A 402 5.61 -20.36 24.68
N GLY A 403 4.41 -20.94 24.65
CA GLY A 403 3.45 -20.91 25.76
C GLY A 403 2.77 -19.56 26.00
N LEU A 404 2.80 -18.66 25.00
CA LEU A 404 2.16 -17.35 25.10
C LEU A 404 0.70 -17.34 24.61
N ALA A 405 0.26 -18.36 23.88
CA ALA A 405 -1.08 -18.47 23.32
C ALA A 405 -2.10 -18.86 24.39
N LYS A 406 -3.15 -18.06 24.58
CA LYS A 406 -4.30 -18.41 25.44
C LYS A 406 -5.37 -19.21 24.66
N GLU A 407 -5.43 -19.06 23.35
CA GLU A 407 -6.41 -19.74 22.48
C GLU A 407 -5.68 -20.48 21.34
N PRO A 408 -5.37 -21.77 21.53
CA PRO A 408 -4.58 -22.52 20.57
C PRO A 408 -5.39 -22.85 19.30
N ILE A 409 -4.71 -22.83 18.13
CA ILE A 409 -5.27 -23.23 16.85
C ILE A 409 -5.02 -24.71 16.64
N GLU A 410 -6.10 -25.50 16.47
CA GLU A 410 -6.03 -26.95 16.22
C GLU A 410 -5.97 -27.28 14.73
N ASP A 411 -6.73 -26.57 13.89
CA ASP A 411 -6.85 -26.79 12.44
C ASP A 411 -6.14 -25.65 11.67
N TRP A 412 -4.92 -25.92 11.24
CA TRP A 412 -4.07 -24.96 10.52
C TRP A 412 -4.52 -24.69 9.08
N ASP A 413 -5.12 -25.67 8.42
CA ASP A 413 -5.63 -25.50 7.05
C ASP A 413 -6.86 -24.60 7.05
N ARG A 414 -7.76 -24.80 7.98
CA ARG A 414 -8.92 -23.93 8.20
C ARG A 414 -8.47 -22.51 8.56
N TYR A 415 -7.51 -22.36 9.47
CA TYR A 415 -6.99 -21.05 9.86
C TYR A 415 -6.40 -20.31 8.66
N ARG A 416 -5.61 -21.00 7.83
CA ARG A 416 -5.05 -20.43 6.60
C ARG A 416 -6.16 -19.95 5.64
N GLU A 417 -7.23 -20.72 5.46
CA GLU A 417 -8.38 -20.29 4.66
C GLU A 417 -9.08 -19.05 5.23
N GLU A 418 -9.23 -18.97 6.55
CA GLU A 418 -9.81 -17.82 7.23
C GLU A 418 -8.95 -16.56 7.04
N LEU A 419 -7.64 -16.68 7.14
CA LEU A 419 -6.71 -15.58 6.86
C LEU A 419 -6.80 -15.09 5.41
N LEU A 420 -6.87 -16.00 4.44
CA LEU A 420 -7.03 -15.63 3.02
C LEU A 420 -8.36 -14.90 2.74
N LYS A 421 -9.43 -15.24 3.46
CA LYS A 421 -10.72 -14.52 3.36
C LYS A 421 -10.63 -13.08 3.90
N ARG A 422 -9.77 -12.80 4.89
CA ARG A 422 -9.55 -11.46 5.45
C ARG A 422 -8.79 -10.52 4.52
N SER A 423 -8.08 -11.03 3.51
CA SER A 423 -7.34 -10.22 2.54
C SER A 423 -8.28 -9.49 1.57
N GLY A 424 -9.17 -8.68 2.09
CA GLY A 424 -10.18 -7.84 1.45
C GLY A 424 -10.25 -7.90 -0.09
N ASN A 425 -11.32 -8.49 -0.60
CA ASN A 425 -11.59 -8.57 -2.05
C ASN A 425 -11.91 -7.20 -2.68
N ASP A 426 -12.27 -6.20 -1.88
CA ASP A 426 -12.88 -4.95 -2.36
C ASP A 426 -11.98 -4.11 -3.25
N ASN A 427 -10.69 -4.08 -2.95
CA ASN A 427 -9.73 -3.31 -3.75
C ASN A 427 -8.93 -4.16 -4.75
N LYS A 428 -9.03 -5.50 -4.69
CA LYS A 428 -8.25 -6.39 -5.54
C LYS A 428 -8.63 -6.24 -7.02
N VAL A 429 -9.92 -6.18 -7.31
CA VAL A 429 -10.42 -6.00 -8.69
C VAL A 429 -10.02 -4.65 -9.25
N VAL A 430 -10.19 -3.57 -8.48
CA VAL A 430 -9.80 -2.22 -8.90
C VAL A 430 -8.29 -2.16 -9.15
N ARG A 431 -7.47 -2.71 -8.26
CA ARG A 431 -6.01 -2.79 -8.47
C ARG A 431 -5.62 -3.58 -9.71
N LEU A 432 -6.23 -4.73 -9.94
CA LEU A 432 -5.97 -5.53 -11.14
C LEU A 432 -6.31 -4.77 -12.43
N LEU A 433 -7.42 -4.02 -12.43
CA LEU A 433 -7.81 -3.19 -13.57
C LEU A 433 -6.84 -2.04 -13.81
N HIS A 434 -6.46 -1.30 -12.75
CA HIS A 434 -5.47 -0.24 -12.84
C HIS A 434 -4.13 -0.74 -13.40
N ASN A 435 -3.66 -1.87 -12.90
CA ASN A 435 -2.37 -2.43 -13.34
C ASN A 435 -2.42 -2.94 -14.77
N ARG A 436 -3.52 -3.59 -15.20
CA ARG A 436 -3.73 -3.95 -16.60
C ARG A 436 -3.75 -2.72 -17.52
N ALA A 437 -4.40 -1.64 -17.08
CA ALA A 437 -4.42 -0.39 -17.81
C ALA A 437 -3.00 0.18 -17.96
N LYS A 438 -2.19 0.15 -16.91
CA LYS A 438 -0.77 0.58 -16.94
C LYS A 438 0.10 -0.24 -17.90
N MET A 439 -0.15 -1.54 -18.01
CA MET A 439 0.59 -2.40 -18.95
C MET A 439 0.30 -2.11 -20.43
N SER A 440 -0.88 -1.56 -20.73
CA SER A 440 -1.29 -1.22 -22.10
C SER A 440 -2.21 0.00 -22.10
N PRO A 441 -1.68 1.20 -21.76
CA PRO A 441 -2.49 2.40 -21.68
C PRO A 441 -3.07 2.75 -23.04
N LYS A 442 -4.35 3.15 -23.03
CA LYS A 442 -5.13 3.43 -24.24
C LYS A 442 -5.38 4.92 -24.40
N LYS A 443 -5.61 5.35 -25.65
CA LYS A 443 -6.01 6.72 -25.97
C LYS A 443 -7.48 6.90 -25.63
N ILE A 444 -7.77 7.56 -24.52
CA ILE A 444 -9.14 7.75 -24.03
C ILE A 444 -9.56 9.21 -24.18
N ILE A 445 -10.72 9.41 -24.83
CA ILE A 445 -11.33 10.72 -24.98
C ILE A 445 -12.10 11.09 -23.73
N PHE A 446 -11.78 12.23 -23.13
CA PHE A 446 -12.55 12.86 -22.06
C PHE A 446 -13.43 13.95 -22.69
N ALA A 447 -14.70 13.62 -22.98
CA ALA A 447 -15.56 14.43 -23.84
C ALA A 447 -16.04 15.75 -23.20
N GLU A 448 -15.93 15.89 -21.90
CA GLU A 448 -16.35 17.06 -21.13
C GLU A 448 -15.18 17.65 -20.31
N ALA A 449 -13.99 17.72 -20.95
CA ALA A 449 -12.76 18.18 -20.31
C ALA A 449 -12.76 19.68 -19.93
N ASP A 450 -13.78 20.44 -20.35
CA ASP A 450 -14.09 21.79 -19.90
C ASP A 450 -14.83 21.82 -18.54
N GLN A 451 -15.00 20.68 -17.88
CA GLN A 451 -15.45 20.54 -16.49
C GLN A 451 -14.25 20.18 -15.60
N LEU A 452 -14.13 20.84 -14.45
CA LEU A 452 -12.99 20.71 -13.55
C LEU A 452 -12.74 19.25 -13.11
N ASP A 453 -13.81 18.55 -12.69
CA ASP A 453 -13.69 17.17 -12.20
C ASP A 453 -13.29 16.18 -13.32
N VAL A 454 -13.77 16.40 -14.55
CA VAL A 454 -13.41 15.57 -15.71
C VAL A 454 -11.95 15.80 -16.11
N LEU A 455 -11.49 17.07 -16.07
CA LEU A 455 -10.10 17.39 -16.36
C LEU A 455 -9.16 16.82 -15.30
N LYS A 456 -9.56 16.88 -14.04
CA LYS A 456 -8.83 16.29 -12.91
C LYS A 456 -8.73 14.76 -13.03
N ALA A 457 -9.81 14.10 -13.44
CA ALA A 457 -9.79 12.66 -13.71
C ALA A 457 -8.86 12.29 -14.87
N ALA A 458 -8.81 13.13 -15.93
CA ALA A 458 -7.87 12.95 -17.03
C ALA A 458 -6.42 13.14 -16.60
N GLN A 459 -6.15 14.14 -15.75
CA GLN A 459 -4.83 14.36 -15.14
C GLN A 459 -4.37 13.13 -14.35
N ILE A 460 -5.20 12.64 -13.43
CA ILE A 460 -4.90 11.45 -12.61
C ILE A 460 -4.64 10.23 -13.51
N ALA A 461 -5.50 9.99 -14.51
CA ALA A 461 -5.34 8.85 -15.42
C ALA A 461 -4.01 8.89 -16.20
N MET A 462 -3.54 10.07 -16.55
CA MET A 462 -2.25 10.26 -17.21
C MET A 462 -1.08 10.11 -16.24
N GLU A 463 -1.15 10.75 -15.08
CA GLU A 463 -0.08 10.71 -14.06
C GLU A 463 0.12 9.29 -13.50
N GLU A 464 -0.95 8.54 -13.34
CA GLU A 464 -0.89 7.13 -12.97
C GLU A 464 -0.50 6.19 -14.13
N GLY A 465 -0.42 6.70 -15.35
CA GLY A 465 -0.06 5.91 -16.54
C GLY A 465 -1.12 4.90 -16.98
N ILE A 466 -2.40 5.08 -16.60
CA ILE A 466 -3.50 4.17 -16.96
C ILE A 466 -4.16 4.50 -18.29
N ALA A 467 -4.01 5.74 -18.79
CA ALA A 467 -4.50 6.15 -20.09
C ALA A 467 -3.69 7.30 -20.68
N TYR A 468 -3.78 7.46 -22.00
CA TYR A 468 -3.37 8.65 -22.73
C TYR A 468 -4.60 9.51 -23.00
N PRO A 469 -4.86 10.59 -22.25
CA PRO A 469 -6.06 11.39 -22.39
C PRO A 469 -6.05 12.25 -23.67
N ILE A 470 -7.21 12.34 -24.30
CA ILE A 470 -7.52 13.31 -25.37
C ILE A 470 -8.66 14.18 -24.84
N LEU A 471 -8.42 15.47 -24.70
CA LEU A 471 -9.35 16.40 -24.08
C LEU A 471 -10.27 17.03 -25.14
N LEU A 472 -11.58 16.76 -25.06
CA LEU A 472 -12.58 17.43 -25.90
C LEU A 472 -13.30 18.51 -25.11
N GLY A 473 -13.35 19.72 -25.69
CA GLY A 473 -14.07 20.84 -25.12
C GLY A 473 -13.59 22.18 -25.63
N LYS A 474 -14.07 23.25 -25.01
CA LYS A 474 -13.65 24.60 -25.37
C LYS A 474 -12.17 24.81 -24.93
N LYS A 475 -11.28 24.98 -25.92
CA LYS A 475 -9.81 25.05 -25.73
C LYS A 475 -9.41 26.08 -24.69
N GLU A 476 -9.97 27.29 -24.75
CA GLU A 476 -9.66 28.36 -23.80
C GLU A 476 -10.04 28.00 -22.35
N THR A 477 -11.20 27.33 -22.16
CA THR A 477 -11.65 26.90 -20.84
C THR A 477 -10.75 25.79 -20.29
N ILE A 478 -10.39 24.81 -21.15
CA ILE A 478 -9.51 23.69 -20.75
C ILE A 478 -8.13 24.23 -20.37
N LEU A 479 -7.55 25.16 -21.14
CA LEU A 479 -6.25 25.76 -20.83
C LEU A 479 -6.27 26.49 -19.50
N LYS A 480 -7.32 27.28 -19.22
CA LYS A 480 -7.47 27.96 -17.93
C LYS A 480 -7.58 26.97 -16.76
N LEU A 481 -8.38 25.90 -16.91
CA LEU A 481 -8.51 24.88 -15.90
C LEU A 481 -7.22 24.05 -15.71
N LYS A 482 -6.47 23.81 -16.80
CA LYS A 482 -5.15 23.17 -16.71
C LYS A 482 -4.17 24.00 -15.87
N GLU A 483 -4.16 25.30 -16.05
CA GLU A 483 -3.36 26.23 -15.25
C GLU A 483 -3.80 26.21 -13.78
N GLU A 484 -5.11 26.22 -13.51
CA GLU A 484 -5.65 26.11 -12.15
C GLU A 484 -5.30 24.78 -11.46
N LEU A 485 -5.28 23.68 -12.20
CA LEU A 485 -4.90 22.34 -11.72
C LEU A 485 -3.38 22.08 -11.71
N GLU A 486 -2.55 23.02 -12.17
CA GLU A 486 -1.12 22.81 -12.41
C GLU A 486 -0.85 21.57 -13.30
N PHE A 487 -1.72 21.33 -14.28
CA PHE A 487 -1.60 20.21 -15.21
C PHE A 487 -0.69 20.57 -16.38
N ASP A 488 0.64 20.50 -16.17
CA ASP A 488 1.65 20.98 -17.13
C ASP A 488 1.90 20.02 -18.31
N ALA A 489 1.49 18.74 -18.17
CA ALA A 489 1.75 17.75 -19.21
C ALA A 489 1.10 18.11 -20.55
N GLU A 490 1.82 17.88 -21.66
CA GLU A 490 1.29 18.07 -23.01
C GLU A 490 0.28 16.97 -23.35
N VAL A 491 -0.98 17.34 -23.54
CA VAL A 491 -2.06 16.46 -23.95
C VAL A 491 -2.83 17.07 -25.12
N PRO A 492 -3.33 16.27 -26.09
CA PRO A 492 -4.14 16.77 -27.18
C PRO A 492 -5.43 17.43 -26.67
N ILE A 493 -5.64 18.70 -27.01
CA ILE A 493 -6.88 19.45 -26.75
C ILE A 493 -7.57 19.70 -28.07
N LEU A 494 -8.77 19.19 -28.22
CA LEU A 494 -9.56 19.29 -29.46
C LEU A 494 -10.88 20.00 -29.18
N ASP A 495 -11.12 21.14 -29.87
CA ASP A 495 -12.39 21.83 -29.85
C ASP A 495 -13.13 21.55 -31.17
N PRO A 496 -14.19 20.72 -31.16
CA PRO A 496 -14.97 20.45 -32.38
C PRO A 496 -15.61 21.70 -33.04
N LYS A 497 -15.70 22.81 -32.30
CA LYS A 497 -16.22 24.08 -32.84
C LYS A 497 -15.13 24.91 -33.52
N SER A 498 -13.86 24.66 -33.21
CA SER A 498 -12.72 25.39 -33.79
C SER A 498 -12.59 25.21 -35.30
N SER A 499 -12.02 26.18 -35.97
CA SER A 499 -11.61 26.10 -37.39
C SER A 499 -10.38 25.23 -37.61
N GLU A 500 -9.56 24.99 -36.61
CA GLU A 500 -8.35 24.15 -36.66
C GLU A 500 -8.64 22.71 -37.12
N LEU A 501 -9.84 22.18 -36.81
CA LEU A 501 -10.25 20.82 -37.14
C LEU A 501 -11.11 20.74 -38.43
N LYS A 502 -11.05 21.74 -39.30
CA LYS A 502 -11.93 21.82 -40.50
C LYS A 502 -11.85 20.58 -41.39
N ASP A 503 -10.66 20.15 -41.73
CA ASP A 503 -10.46 19.00 -42.63
C ASP A 503 -10.86 17.69 -41.99
N LYS A 504 -10.51 17.48 -40.71
CA LYS A 504 -10.88 16.31 -39.95
C LYS A 504 -12.42 16.21 -39.76
N LYS A 505 -13.07 17.32 -39.45
CA LYS A 505 -14.55 17.40 -39.40
C LYS A 505 -15.20 17.08 -40.74
N LEU A 506 -14.61 17.51 -41.84
CA LEU A 506 -15.12 17.19 -43.17
C LEU A 506 -14.97 15.70 -43.50
N GLN A 507 -13.84 15.11 -43.17
CA GLN A 507 -13.59 13.67 -43.31
C GLN A 507 -14.63 12.87 -42.51
N TYR A 508 -14.79 13.17 -41.21
CA TYR A 508 -15.76 12.51 -40.35
C TYR A 508 -17.21 12.72 -40.80
N ALA A 509 -17.55 13.94 -41.26
CA ALA A 509 -18.89 14.22 -41.77
C ALA A 509 -19.21 13.41 -43.03
N LYS A 510 -18.25 13.24 -43.96
CA LYS A 510 -18.43 12.38 -45.15
C LYS A 510 -18.64 10.93 -44.72
N ARG A 511 -17.82 10.39 -43.83
CA ARG A 511 -17.93 9.02 -43.33
C ARG A 511 -19.26 8.76 -42.61
N TYR A 512 -19.67 9.68 -41.73
CA TYR A 512 -20.95 9.60 -41.03
C TYR A 512 -22.14 9.71 -42.03
N TRP A 513 -22.06 10.60 -42.99
CA TRP A 513 -23.08 10.73 -44.05
C TRP A 513 -23.19 9.46 -44.89
N GLU A 514 -22.10 8.88 -45.33
CA GLU A 514 -22.08 7.63 -46.10
C GLU A 514 -22.78 6.49 -45.34
N ASN A 515 -22.53 6.38 -44.05
CA ASN A 515 -23.14 5.35 -43.20
C ASN A 515 -24.64 5.60 -42.94
N ARG A 516 -25.08 6.86 -42.96
CA ARG A 516 -26.45 7.25 -42.52
C ARG A 516 -27.30 7.89 -43.58
N LYS A 517 -26.85 8.06 -44.82
CA LYS A 517 -27.61 8.70 -45.91
C LYS A 517 -28.95 8.03 -46.19
N ARG A 518 -29.03 6.69 -46.03
CA ARG A 518 -30.28 5.93 -46.16
C ARG A 518 -31.27 6.16 -45.00
N ASN A 519 -30.82 6.72 -43.92
CA ASN A 519 -31.62 7.12 -42.76
C ASN A 519 -31.99 8.63 -42.81
N GLY A 520 -31.88 9.28 -43.97
CA GLY A 520 -32.28 10.67 -44.17
C GLY A 520 -31.24 11.72 -43.73
N VAL A 521 -30.01 11.31 -43.36
CA VAL A 521 -28.95 12.27 -43.03
C VAL A 521 -28.41 12.91 -44.31
N THR A 522 -28.44 14.24 -44.39
CA THR A 522 -27.78 15.01 -45.45
C THR A 522 -26.32 15.32 -45.08
N LEU A 523 -25.47 15.60 -46.09
CA LEU A 523 -24.09 16.01 -45.83
C LEU A 523 -24.02 17.31 -45.03
N TYR A 524 -25.00 18.21 -45.19
CA TYR A 524 -25.10 19.43 -44.38
C TYR A 524 -25.33 19.10 -42.91
N ASN A 525 -26.29 18.23 -42.60
CA ASN A 525 -26.57 17.79 -41.25
C ASN A 525 -25.37 17.05 -40.62
N ALA A 526 -24.69 16.22 -41.42
CA ALA A 526 -23.48 15.53 -40.99
C ALA A 526 -22.36 16.51 -40.57
N LYS A 527 -22.13 17.56 -41.38
CA LYS A 527 -21.16 18.63 -41.04
C LYS A 527 -21.55 19.39 -39.78
N SER A 528 -22.83 19.65 -39.53
CA SER A 528 -23.32 20.30 -38.33
C SER A 528 -23.06 19.42 -37.08
N LYS A 529 -23.39 18.12 -37.18
CA LYS A 529 -23.19 17.16 -36.08
C LYS A 529 -21.71 17.00 -35.67
N MET A 530 -20.76 17.11 -36.60
CA MET A 530 -19.33 17.05 -36.28
C MET A 530 -18.80 18.24 -35.46
N ARG A 531 -19.64 19.23 -35.19
CA ARG A 531 -19.34 20.33 -34.25
C ARG A 531 -19.73 19.98 -32.80
N GLU A 532 -20.44 18.87 -32.60
CA GLU A 532 -20.88 18.38 -31.30
C GLU A 532 -19.91 17.32 -30.80
N ARG A 533 -19.41 17.48 -29.55
CA ARG A 533 -18.43 16.57 -28.95
C ARG A 533 -18.91 15.11 -28.92
N ASN A 534 -20.21 14.90 -28.68
CA ASN A 534 -20.78 13.55 -28.55
C ASN A 534 -20.99 12.86 -29.94
N TYR A 535 -20.81 13.56 -31.05
CA TYR A 535 -20.68 12.96 -32.39
C TYR A 535 -19.21 12.88 -32.82
N PHE A 536 -18.43 13.91 -32.52
CA PHE A 536 -17.02 13.97 -32.91
C PHE A 536 -16.18 12.87 -32.18
N GLY A 537 -16.38 12.70 -30.88
CA GLY A 537 -15.66 11.67 -30.09
C GLY A 537 -15.91 10.24 -30.59
N PRO A 538 -17.17 9.77 -30.75
CA PRO A 538 -17.44 8.46 -31.33
C PRO A 538 -16.88 8.28 -32.73
N MET A 539 -16.83 9.33 -33.56
CA MET A 539 -16.17 9.26 -34.87
C MET A 539 -14.66 9.06 -34.75
N MET A 540 -13.99 9.67 -33.76
CA MET A 540 -12.58 9.40 -33.49
C MET A 540 -12.34 7.93 -33.12
N VAL A 541 -13.22 7.34 -32.32
CA VAL A 541 -13.14 5.92 -31.96
C VAL A 541 -13.39 5.03 -33.17
N LEU A 542 -14.39 5.34 -33.98
CA LEU A 542 -14.73 4.59 -35.22
C LEU A 542 -13.58 4.58 -36.22
N GLU A 543 -12.87 5.69 -36.38
CA GLU A 543 -11.78 5.87 -37.35
C GLU A 543 -10.40 5.44 -36.74
N GLY A 544 -10.35 5.01 -35.48
CA GLY A 544 -9.14 4.53 -34.82
C GLY A 544 -8.20 5.65 -34.33
N ASP A 545 -8.65 6.89 -34.28
CA ASP A 545 -7.88 8.01 -33.71
C ASP A 545 -7.82 7.97 -32.20
N ALA A 546 -8.75 7.25 -31.56
CA ALA A 546 -8.80 6.93 -30.13
C ALA A 546 -9.35 5.52 -29.90
N ASP A 547 -9.02 4.94 -28.74
CA ASP A 547 -9.44 3.59 -28.36
C ASP A 547 -10.78 3.56 -27.62
N GLY A 548 -11.15 4.67 -26.97
CA GLY A 548 -12.38 4.78 -26.20
C GLY A 548 -12.76 6.20 -25.85
N MET A 549 -13.97 6.38 -25.29
CA MET A 549 -14.49 7.68 -24.89
C MET A 549 -15.24 7.59 -23.58
N ILE A 550 -15.03 8.56 -22.69
CA ILE A 550 -15.78 8.80 -21.45
C ILE A 550 -16.60 10.09 -21.62
N SER A 551 -17.91 10.02 -21.33
CA SER A 551 -18.83 11.15 -21.40
C SER A 551 -20.04 10.92 -20.48
N GLY A 552 -20.81 11.98 -20.18
CA GLY A 552 -22.05 11.90 -19.39
C GLY A 552 -21.95 12.52 -18.01
N TYR A 553 -20.92 13.29 -17.72
CA TYR A 553 -20.79 14.02 -16.45
C TYR A 553 -21.84 15.14 -16.31
N ALA A 554 -21.94 16.01 -17.32
CA ALA A 554 -22.85 17.16 -17.33
C ALA A 554 -23.96 17.06 -18.39
N ARG A 555 -24.16 15.88 -19.00
CA ARG A 555 -25.12 15.67 -20.10
C ARG A 555 -26.12 14.58 -19.79
N PRO A 556 -27.40 14.74 -20.14
CA PRO A 556 -28.38 13.67 -19.98
C PRO A 556 -27.99 12.42 -20.80
N TYR A 557 -28.20 11.25 -20.22
CA TYR A 557 -27.82 9.95 -20.76
C TYR A 557 -28.25 9.73 -22.23
N PRO A 558 -29.50 10.08 -22.66
CA PRO A 558 -29.91 9.90 -24.05
C PRO A 558 -29.11 10.76 -25.06
N THR A 559 -28.64 11.95 -24.66
CA THR A 559 -27.86 12.84 -25.53
C THR A 559 -26.42 12.35 -25.75
N VAL A 560 -25.94 11.50 -24.87
CA VAL A 560 -24.64 10.81 -25.01
C VAL A 560 -24.79 9.52 -25.80
N LEU A 561 -25.80 8.71 -25.48
CA LEU A 561 -25.97 7.37 -26.04
C LEU A 561 -26.43 7.36 -27.49
N LYS A 562 -27.36 8.27 -27.87
CA LYS A 562 -27.86 8.36 -29.24
C LYS A 562 -26.75 8.56 -30.28
N PRO A 563 -25.79 9.48 -30.11
CA PRO A 563 -24.66 9.62 -31.03
C PRO A 563 -23.81 8.34 -31.16
N VAL A 564 -23.60 7.62 -30.08
CA VAL A 564 -22.85 6.35 -30.11
C VAL A 564 -23.57 5.32 -30.98
N PHE A 565 -24.88 5.16 -30.83
CA PHE A 565 -25.66 4.27 -31.71
C PHE A 565 -25.69 4.72 -33.17
N GLU A 566 -25.73 6.02 -33.41
CA GLU A 566 -25.76 6.55 -34.77
C GLU A 566 -24.42 6.45 -35.51
N VAL A 567 -23.30 6.52 -34.76
CA VAL A 567 -21.93 6.53 -35.29
C VAL A 567 -21.31 5.13 -35.30
N ILE A 568 -21.21 4.49 -34.13
CA ILE A 568 -20.53 3.19 -33.96
C ILE A 568 -21.52 2.04 -34.24
N GLY A 569 -22.74 2.16 -33.74
CA GLY A 569 -23.74 1.11 -33.83
C GLY A 569 -23.44 -0.10 -32.93
N ARG A 570 -24.05 -1.23 -33.27
CA ARG A 570 -23.83 -2.51 -32.61
C ARG A 570 -22.91 -3.40 -33.44
N ALA A 571 -22.18 -4.28 -32.78
CA ALA A 571 -21.40 -5.32 -33.44
C ALA A 571 -22.32 -6.27 -34.25
N SER A 572 -21.85 -6.79 -35.37
CA SER A 572 -22.64 -7.62 -36.30
C SER A 572 -23.15 -8.93 -35.68
N ASN A 573 -22.42 -9.46 -34.70
CA ASN A 573 -22.74 -10.69 -33.98
C ASN A 573 -23.60 -10.47 -32.72
N VAL A 574 -24.03 -9.23 -32.42
CA VAL A 574 -24.80 -8.90 -31.22
C VAL A 574 -26.18 -8.40 -31.66
N LYS A 575 -27.27 -8.98 -31.15
CA LYS A 575 -28.63 -8.57 -31.45
C LYS A 575 -29.07 -7.37 -30.62
N LYS A 576 -28.68 -7.29 -29.36
CA LYS A 576 -29.05 -6.21 -28.43
C LYS A 576 -27.81 -5.59 -27.80
N VAL A 577 -27.89 -4.30 -27.51
CA VAL A 577 -26.93 -3.58 -26.68
C VAL A 577 -27.48 -3.58 -25.26
N ALA A 578 -26.62 -3.81 -24.27
CA ALA A 578 -26.99 -3.82 -22.87
C ALA A 578 -26.02 -2.98 -22.04
N ALA A 579 -26.54 -2.39 -20.96
CA ALA A 579 -25.73 -1.70 -19.97
C ALA A 579 -25.35 -2.68 -18.85
N VAL A 580 -24.09 -2.63 -18.41
CA VAL A 580 -23.58 -3.48 -17.33
C VAL A 580 -22.98 -2.60 -16.24
N ASN A 581 -23.44 -2.79 -15.00
CA ASN A 581 -22.82 -2.23 -13.83
C ASN A 581 -22.01 -3.31 -13.11
N ILE A 582 -20.78 -2.98 -12.73
CA ILE A 582 -19.92 -3.82 -11.91
C ILE A 582 -19.93 -3.23 -10.50
N MET A 583 -20.61 -3.93 -9.59
CA MET A 583 -20.67 -3.53 -8.18
C MET A 583 -19.56 -4.26 -7.42
N ILE A 584 -18.69 -3.50 -6.78
CA ILE A 584 -17.67 -4.05 -5.88
C ILE A 584 -18.30 -4.24 -4.50
N THR A 585 -18.35 -5.48 -4.03
CA THR A 585 -18.93 -5.83 -2.72
C THR A 585 -17.92 -6.62 -1.90
N ASP A 586 -18.15 -6.71 -0.58
CA ASP A 586 -17.32 -7.50 0.36
C ASP A 586 -17.20 -8.99 -0.05
N ARG A 587 -18.17 -9.48 -0.84
CA ARG A 587 -18.17 -10.85 -1.37
C ARG A 587 -17.55 -10.98 -2.77
N GLY A 588 -16.99 -9.88 -3.30
CA GLY A 588 -16.41 -9.80 -4.63
C GLY A 588 -17.29 -9.03 -5.64
N PRO A 589 -16.86 -8.95 -6.92
CA PRO A 589 -17.57 -8.20 -7.94
C PRO A 589 -18.89 -8.86 -8.33
N LEU A 590 -19.97 -8.08 -8.31
CA LEU A 590 -21.29 -8.46 -8.80
C LEU A 590 -21.57 -7.73 -10.12
N PHE A 591 -21.89 -8.49 -11.17
CA PHE A 591 -22.22 -7.96 -12.49
C PHE A 591 -23.74 -7.91 -12.65
N VAL A 592 -24.28 -6.72 -12.85
CA VAL A 592 -25.73 -6.48 -13.00
C VAL A 592 -26.01 -5.91 -14.39
N ALA A 593 -26.91 -6.54 -15.16
CA ALA A 593 -27.40 -6.07 -16.44
C ALA A 593 -28.84 -6.59 -16.72
N ASP A 594 -29.65 -5.94 -17.54
CA ASP A 594 -29.43 -4.63 -18.16
C ASP A 594 -29.88 -3.54 -17.19
N THR A 595 -29.05 -2.52 -16.97
CA THR A 595 -29.32 -1.50 -15.95
C THR A 595 -30.01 -0.25 -16.49
N SER A 596 -30.04 -0.03 -17.81
CA SER A 596 -30.51 1.27 -18.30
C SER A 596 -30.88 1.36 -19.78
N ILE A 597 -30.82 0.28 -20.57
CA ILE A 597 -31.07 0.34 -22.02
C ILE A 597 -32.39 -0.32 -22.41
N ASN A 598 -32.65 -1.55 -21.96
CA ASN A 598 -33.84 -2.31 -22.37
C ASN A 598 -34.84 -2.36 -21.20
N VAL A 599 -36.02 -1.80 -21.40
CA VAL A 599 -37.04 -1.68 -20.33
C VAL A 599 -37.75 -3.01 -20.12
N GLU A 600 -38.13 -3.71 -21.20
CA GLU A 600 -38.85 -5.00 -21.12
C GLU A 600 -38.22 -5.98 -22.13
N PRO A 601 -37.09 -6.60 -21.80
CA PRO A 601 -36.48 -7.57 -22.69
C PRO A 601 -37.26 -8.90 -22.69
N ASN A 602 -37.47 -9.46 -23.89
CA ASN A 602 -38.02 -10.79 -24.03
C ASN A 602 -37.03 -11.91 -23.72
N ALA A 603 -37.46 -13.18 -23.74
CA ALA A 603 -36.62 -14.30 -23.33
C ALA A 603 -35.32 -14.45 -24.17
N GLU A 604 -35.39 -14.24 -25.51
CA GLU A 604 -34.21 -14.30 -26.37
C GLU A 604 -33.23 -13.13 -26.07
N GLU A 605 -33.78 -11.95 -25.85
CA GLU A 605 -33.00 -10.75 -25.50
C GLU A 605 -32.31 -10.91 -24.13
N LEU A 606 -32.99 -11.51 -23.16
CA LEU A 606 -32.38 -11.86 -21.85
C LEU A 606 -31.22 -12.85 -22.01
N ALA A 607 -31.36 -13.84 -22.89
CA ALA A 607 -30.29 -14.79 -23.19
C ALA A 607 -29.09 -14.09 -23.83
N ASP A 608 -29.29 -13.19 -24.80
CA ASP A 608 -28.22 -12.40 -25.40
C ASP A 608 -27.51 -11.49 -24.37
N ILE A 609 -28.27 -10.85 -23.49
CA ILE A 609 -27.73 -10.03 -22.38
C ILE A 609 -26.87 -10.90 -21.44
N ALA A 610 -27.34 -12.10 -21.08
CA ALA A 610 -26.61 -13.04 -20.22
C ALA A 610 -25.28 -13.47 -20.85
N LEU A 611 -25.23 -13.69 -22.16
CA LEU A 611 -24.00 -14.03 -22.89
C LEU A 611 -23.01 -12.86 -22.89
N ILE A 612 -23.47 -11.62 -23.08
CA ILE A 612 -22.63 -10.41 -23.01
C ILE A 612 -22.02 -10.28 -21.61
N ILE A 613 -22.83 -10.42 -20.55
CA ILE A 613 -22.33 -10.35 -19.16
C ILE A 613 -21.29 -11.44 -18.89
N THR A 614 -21.55 -12.65 -19.36
CA THR A 614 -20.63 -13.78 -19.18
C THR A 614 -19.29 -13.50 -19.83
N ALA A 615 -19.25 -12.92 -21.04
CA ALA A 615 -18.02 -12.52 -21.70
C ALA A 615 -17.26 -11.45 -20.92
N ILE A 616 -17.96 -10.44 -20.38
CA ILE A 616 -17.38 -9.40 -19.54
C ILE A 616 -16.85 -10.02 -18.25
N ARG A 617 -17.62 -10.86 -17.55
CA ARG A 617 -17.18 -11.55 -16.33
C ARG A 617 -15.93 -12.40 -16.58
N VAL A 618 -15.87 -13.13 -17.69
CA VAL A 618 -14.71 -13.90 -18.09
C VAL A 618 -13.49 -12.98 -18.24
N PHE A 619 -13.62 -11.86 -18.94
CA PHE A 619 -12.54 -10.88 -19.09
C PHE A 619 -12.02 -10.33 -17.73
N PHE A 620 -12.93 -10.11 -16.77
CA PHE A 620 -12.58 -9.58 -15.44
C PHE A 620 -12.10 -10.67 -14.45
N CYS A 621 -12.61 -11.89 -14.55
CA CYS A 621 -12.43 -12.92 -13.52
C CYS A 621 -11.53 -14.09 -13.96
N THR A 622 -11.29 -14.31 -15.25
CA THR A 622 -10.40 -15.39 -15.72
C THR A 622 -9.03 -14.87 -16.04
N GLN A 623 -8.14 -15.01 -15.07
CA GLN A 623 -6.83 -15.60 -15.26
C GLN A 623 -6.56 -16.48 -14.05
N LYS A 624 -6.69 -17.80 -14.27
CA LYS A 624 -6.00 -18.79 -13.46
C LYS A 624 -4.52 -18.74 -13.76
#